data_fe6e6b2ef0d5ca235baf8b65a4417ea9
#
_entry.id   fe6e6b2ef0d5ca235baf8b65a4417ea9
#
_cell.length_a   1.000
_cell.length_b   1.000
_cell.length_c   1.000
_cell.angle_alpha   90.00
_cell.angle_beta   90.00
_cell.angle_gamma   90.00
#
_symmetry.space_group_name_H-M   'P 1'
#
loop_
_entity.id
_entity.type
_entity.pdbx_description
1 polymer ?
#
loop_
_entity_poly.entity_id
_entity_poly.type
_entity_poly.pdbx_seq_one_letter_code
_entity_poly.pdbx_strand_id
1 'polypeptide(L)'
;MKLSIGINIFNQNERQNIAVECLKRLKQKNSNIEVYNISYKDELQEVSEFKSLPILGESSSTLTGNEMVKKPIANEFFNILSNTECDYFLFLNSDIILSQKALNLIFAGNMESYIFSRHEIKPITSLEDKIIPYKIEVAGFDAWAVKKAWWIENGDTIPKCIYSEVAWDNIMSLSLFTKSNAKFCNKEFYIGHLSHPINWSRETPEGMYNMKTWNSMAIAPKWDYYMQAFLFRRSPRGQYLNPIDNEETMEKSILTI
;
A
#
# COMPACT_ATOMS: atom_id res chain seq x y z
N MET A 1 -17.44 5.56 -12.36
CA MET A 1 -16.69 5.26 -11.13
C MET A 1 -15.69 6.37 -10.86
N LYS A 2 -15.68 6.92 -9.64
CA LYS A 2 -14.73 7.94 -9.19
C LYS A 2 -13.66 7.29 -8.30
N LEU A 3 -12.38 7.70 -8.45
CA LEU A 3 -11.26 7.20 -7.67
C LEU A 3 -10.56 8.35 -6.95
N SER A 4 -10.40 8.24 -5.65
CA SER A 4 -9.55 9.11 -4.84
C SER A 4 -8.21 8.44 -4.59
N ILE A 5 -7.12 9.09 -4.96
CA ILE A 5 -5.74 8.59 -4.74
C ILE A 5 -5.10 9.40 -3.64
N GLY A 6 -4.66 8.75 -2.58
CA GLY A 6 -3.92 9.36 -1.46
C GLY A 6 -2.44 9.00 -1.50
N ILE A 7 -1.62 9.99 -1.22
CA ILE A 7 -0.16 9.87 -1.11
C ILE A 7 0.31 10.71 0.08
N ASN A 8 1.37 10.30 0.76
CA ASN A 8 1.96 11.06 1.86
C ASN A 8 3.27 11.71 1.44
N ILE A 9 3.24 13.01 1.15
CA ILE A 9 4.41 13.81 0.78
C ILE A 9 4.68 14.81 1.88
N PHE A 10 5.75 14.62 2.63
CA PHE A 10 6.16 15.47 3.77
C PHE A 10 7.56 16.05 3.63
N ASN A 11 8.43 15.43 2.83
CA ASN A 11 9.78 15.90 2.54
C ASN A 11 10.14 15.55 1.10
N GLN A 12 9.77 16.42 0.18
CA GLN A 12 9.85 16.18 -1.25
C GLN A 12 11.31 15.98 -1.69
N ASN A 13 11.61 14.82 -2.23
CA ASN A 13 12.88 14.41 -2.78
C ASN A 13 12.71 13.99 -4.26
N GLU A 14 13.82 13.67 -4.92
CA GLU A 14 13.82 13.32 -6.35
C GLU A 14 12.86 12.18 -6.69
N ARG A 15 12.80 11.11 -5.88
CA ARG A 15 11.90 9.98 -6.10
C ARG A 15 10.43 10.40 -5.96
N GLN A 16 10.12 11.16 -4.92
CA GLN A 16 8.77 11.68 -4.72
C GLN A 16 8.36 12.61 -5.85
N ASN A 17 9.29 13.41 -6.40
CA ASN A 17 9.02 14.26 -7.56
C ASN A 17 8.60 13.42 -8.80
N ILE A 18 9.29 12.30 -9.05
CA ILE A 18 8.95 11.39 -10.14
C ILE A 18 7.57 10.75 -9.91
N ALA A 19 7.27 10.29 -8.69
CA ALA A 19 5.98 9.72 -8.35
C ALA A 19 4.84 10.76 -8.48
N VAL A 20 5.07 12.00 -8.03
CA VAL A 20 4.13 13.12 -8.18
C VAL A 20 3.86 13.40 -9.65
N GLU A 21 4.90 13.49 -10.48
CA GLU A 21 4.74 13.71 -11.92
C GLU A 21 3.95 12.58 -12.60
N CYS A 22 4.19 11.34 -12.18
CA CYS A 22 3.40 10.19 -12.66
C CYS A 22 1.90 10.37 -12.34
N LEU A 23 1.57 10.73 -11.11
CA LEU A 23 0.17 10.94 -10.70
C LEU A 23 -0.48 12.14 -11.41
N LYS A 24 0.27 13.22 -11.66
CA LYS A 24 -0.22 14.35 -12.48
C LYS A 24 -0.60 13.92 -13.89
N ARG A 25 0.27 13.18 -14.57
CA ARG A 25 0.00 12.65 -15.91
C ARG A 25 -1.20 11.70 -15.93
N LEU A 26 -1.35 10.86 -14.92
CA LEU A 26 -2.49 9.96 -14.79
C LEU A 26 -3.79 10.74 -14.55
N LYS A 27 -3.77 11.76 -13.69
CA LYS A 27 -4.92 12.64 -13.45
C LYS A 27 -5.35 13.38 -14.72
N GLN A 28 -4.40 13.94 -15.48
CA GLN A 28 -4.69 14.62 -16.74
C GLN A 28 -5.35 13.72 -17.79
N LYS A 29 -4.99 12.42 -17.80
CA LYS A 29 -5.58 11.42 -18.72
C LYS A 29 -6.91 10.86 -18.26
N ASN A 30 -7.25 10.99 -16.98
CA ASN A 30 -8.41 10.35 -16.38
C ASN A 30 -9.20 11.36 -15.52
N SER A 31 -10.25 11.93 -16.08
CA SER A 31 -11.08 12.97 -15.44
C SER A 31 -11.83 12.50 -14.19
N ASN A 32 -11.91 11.22 -13.94
CA ASN A 32 -12.57 10.60 -12.78
C ASN A 32 -11.61 10.28 -11.63
N ILE A 33 -10.36 10.76 -11.69
CA ILE A 33 -9.36 10.64 -10.63
C ILE A 33 -9.19 11.98 -9.91
N GLU A 34 -9.20 11.95 -8.59
CA GLU A 34 -8.73 13.05 -7.75
C GLU A 34 -7.54 12.59 -6.90
N VAL A 35 -6.51 13.42 -6.77
CA VAL A 35 -5.29 13.10 -6.02
C VAL A 35 -5.18 14.00 -4.81
N TYR A 36 -4.82 13.39 -3.68
CA TYR A 36 -4.71 14.05 -2.38
C TYR A 36 -3.33 13.84 -1.78
N ASN A 37 -2.67 14.93 -1.37
CA ASN A 37 -1.54 14.86 -0.44
C ASN A 37 -2.08 14.83 0.99
N ILE A 38 -1.75 13.78 1.75
CA ILE A 38 -2.25 13.55 3.10
C ILE A 38 -1.07 13.55 4.05
N SER A 39 -0.95 14.56 4.90
CA SER A 39 0.13 14.72 5.89
C SER A 39 -0.39 15.43 7.13
N TYR A 40 0.41 15.50 8.19
CA TYR A 40 0.10 16.39 9.30
C TYR A 40 0.11 17.84 8.83
N LYS A 41 -0.70 18.68 9.48
CA LYS A 41 -0.88 20.09 9.07
C LYS A 41 0.43 20.88 9.01
N ASP A 42 1.35 20.60 9.93
CA ASP A 42 2.67 21.19 10.03
C ASP A 42 3.70 20.65 9.04
N GLU A 43 3.42 19.52 8.40
CA GLU A 43 4.27 18.86 7.40
C GLU A 43 3.67 18.93 5.98
N LEU A 44 2.45 19.47 5.86
CA LEU A 44 1.71 19.47 4.62
C LEU A 44 2.39 20.35 3.57
N GLN A 45 2.83 19.75 2.49
CA GLN A 45 3.41 20.44 1.35
C GLN A 45 2.36 20.66 0.26
N GLU A 46 2.32 21.88 -0.28
CA GLU A 46 1.50 22.16 -1.44
C GLU A 46 2.11 21.52 -2.68
N VAL A 47 1.33 20.65 -3.31
CA VAL A 47 1.67 20.04 -4.60
C VAL A 47 0.64 20.53 -5.61
N SER A 48 1.12 21.22 -6.66
CA SER A 48 0.22 21.72 -7.70
C SER A 48 -0.64 20.59 -8.28
N GLU A 49 -1.92 20.85 -8.50
CA GLU A 49 -2.92 19.92 -9.01
C GLU A 49 -3.41 18.87 -7.99
N PHE A 50 -2.81 18.73 -6.80
CA PHE A 50 -3.31 17.87 -5.74
C PHE A 50 -4.10 18.67 -4.73
N LYS A 51 -5.11 18.03 -4.13
CA LYS A 51 -5.78 18.57 -2.94
C LYS A 51 -5.00 18.16 -1.70
N SER A 52 -4.97 19.03 -0.71
CA SER A 52 -4.31 18.76 0.56
C SER A 52 -5.32 18.37 1.62
N LEU A 53 -5.09 17.24 2.31
CA LEU A 53 -5.93 16.77 3.41
C LEU A 53 -5.06 16.58 4.67
N PRO A 54 -5.30 17.34 5.75
CA PRO A 54 -4.53 17.19 6.97
C PRO A 54 -4.93 15.94 7.74
N ILE A 55 -3.95 15.25 8.32
CA ILE A 55 -4.18 14.22 9.34
C ILE A 55 -4.51 14.96 10.65
N LEU A 56 -5.70 14.73 11.17
CA LEU A 56 -6.21 15.32 12.43
C LEU A 56 -6.31 14.29 13.55
N GLY A 57 -6.16 13.01 13.22
CA GLY A 57 -6.30 11.89 14.13
C GLY A 57 -5.06 11.59 14.96
N GLU A 58 -5.02 10.37 15.46
CA GLU A 58 -3.94 9.85 16.31
C GLU A 58 -2.61 9.76 15.57
N SER A 59 -1.53 9.78 16.32
CA SER A 59 -0.17 9.56 15.82
C SER A 59 0.48 8.36 16.53
N SER A 60 1.68 7.99 16.08
CA SER A 60 2.48 6.94 16.72
C SER A 60 2.72 7.20 18.22
N SER A 61 2.87 8.46 18.62
CA SER A 61 3.07 8.84 20.03
C SER A 61 1.91 8.39 20.93
N THR A 62 0.67 8.46 20.43
CA THR A 62 -0.52 7.97 21.18
C THR A 62 -0.47 6.47 21.40
N LEU A 63 0.08 5.69 20.44
CA LEU A 63 0.13 4.24 20.50
C LEU A 63 1.34 3.71 21.29
N THR A 64 2.46 4.42 21.23
CA THR A 64 3.75 3.95 21.79
C THR A 64 4.15 4.68 23.08
N GLY A 65 3.58 5.86 23.35
CA GLY A 65 4.03 6.76 24.40
C GLY A 65 5.34 7.49 24.05
N ASN A 66 5.87 7.34 22.85
CA ASN A 66 7.08 8.01 22.41
C ASN A 66 6.75 9.38 21.80
N GLU A 67 6.82 10.42 22.60
CA GLU A 67 6.52 11.80 22.19
C GLU A 67 7.57 12.40 21.24
N MET A 68 8.75 11.79 21.13
CA MET A 68 9.83 12.27 20.28
C MET A 68 9.60 11.96 18.79
N VAL A 69 8.69 11.03 18.49
CA VAL A 69 8.43 10.58 17.13
C VAL A 69 6.93 10.69 16.82
N LYS A 70 6.61 11.45 15.79
CA LYS A 70 5.24 11.63 15.30
C LYS A 70 5.12 11.01 13.90
N LYS A 71 4.66 9.76 13.82
CA LYS A 71 4.37 9.09 12.54
C LYS A 71 2.87 8.88 12.38
N PRO A 72 2.35 8.92 11.14
CA PRO A 72 0.95 8.62 10.87
C PRO A 72 0.60 7.17 11.22
N ILE A 73 -0.65 6.97 11.62
CA ILE A 73 -1.26 5.66 11.68
C ILE A 73 -1.82 5.36 10.29
N ALA A 74 -1.50 4.18 9.73
CA ALA A 74 -1.88 3.85 8.36
C ALA A 74 -3.40 3.91 8.14
N ASN A 75 -4.20 3.50 9.13
CA ASN A 75 -5.66 3.57 9.09
C ASN A 75 -6.19 4.99 8.85
N GLU A 76 -5.48 6.04 9.32
CA GLU A 76 -5.91 7.43 9.15
C GLU A 76 -5.94 7.83 7.67
N PHE A 77 -4.99 7.36 6.86
CA PHE A 77 -5.00 7.61 5.41
C PHE A 77 -6.26 7.06 4.76
N PHE A 78 -6.65 5.84 5.13
CA PHE A 78 -7.82 5.17 4.59
C PHE A 78 -9.12 5.83 5.09
N ASN A 79 -9.17 6.23 6.36
CA ASN A 79 -10.30 6.96 6.94
C ASN A 79 -10.50 8.30 6.23
N ILE A 80 -9.43 9.07 6.03
CA ILE A 80 -9.48 10.36 5.34
C ILE A 80 -9.97 10.18 3.90
N LEU A 81 -9.41 9.20 3.16
CA LEU A 81 -9.81 8.93 1.79
C LEU A 81 -11.25 8.44 1.66
N SER A 82 -11.72 7.63 2.59
CA SER A 82 -13.10 7.16 2.59
C SER A 82 -14.12 8.28 2.80
N ASN A 83 -13.73 9.43 3.34
CA ASN A 83 -14.56 10.61 3.48
C ASN A 83 -14.61 11.51 2.22
N THR A 84 -13.79 11.20 1.20
CA THR A 84 -13.84 11.93 -0.07
C THR A 84 -14.97 11.45 -0.98
N GLU A 85 -15.22 12.18 -2.07
CA GLU A 85 -16.26 11.81 -3.05
C GLU A 85 -15.70 10.77 -4.03
N CYS A 86 -15.75 9.49 -3.68
CA CYS A 86 -15.27 8.38 -4.51
C CYS A 86 -16.09 7.10 -4.35
N ASP A 87 -15.96 6.19 -5.31
CA ASP A 87 -16.46 4.81 -5.23
C ASP A 87 -15.39 3.88 -4.65
N TYR A 88 -14.14 4.11 -5.11
CA TYR A 88 -12.92 3.50 -4.59
C TYR A 88 -11.93 4.58 -4.17
N PHE A 89 -11.13 4.27 -3.19
CA PHE A 89 -9.92 5.02 -2.92
C PHE A 89 -8.68 4.11 -3.03
N LEU A 90 -7.55 4.72 -3.37
CA LEU A 90 -6.25 4.08 -3.48
C LEU A 90 -5.27 4.85 -2.59
N PHE A 91 -4.63 4.18 -1.65
CA PHE A 91 -3.47 4.72 -0.97
C PHE A 91 -2.20 4.07 -1.51
N LEU A 92 -1.16 4.86 -1.75
CA LEU A 92 0.14 4.38 -2.21
C LEU A 92 1.29 5.13 -1.53
N ASN A 93 2.43 4.47 -1.42
CA ASN A 93 3.65 5.07 -0.90
C ASN A 93 4.16 6.17 -1.85
N SER A 94 4.87 7.16 -1.30
CA SER A 94 5.25 8.39 -2.02
C SER A 94 6.38 8.20 -3.05
N ASP A 95 6.91 7.01 -3.20
CA ASP A 95 7.97 6.64 -4.14
C ASP A 95 7.51 5.57 -5.15
N ILE A 96 6.20 5.49 -5.37
CA ILE A 96 5.58 4.51 -6.26
C ILE A 96 5.16 5.16 -7.58
N ILE A 97 5.56 4.54 -8.68
CA ILE A 97 5.02 4.80 -10.01
C ILE A 97 3.80 3.91 -10.23
N LEU A 98 2.64 4.53 -10.42
CA LEU A 98 1.38 3.85 -10.70
C LEU A 98 1.18 3.70 -12.21
N SER A 99 0.83 2.52 -12.70
CA SER A 99 0.55 2.30 -14.11
C SER A 99 -0.92 2.54 -14.46
N GLN A 100 -1.21 2.89 -15.73
CA GLN A 100 -2.59 2.94 -16.25
C GLN A 100 -3.30 1.58 -16.12
N LYS A 101 -2.54 0.48 -16.15
CA LYS A 101 -3.07 -0.87 -16.00
C LYS A 101 -3.66 -1.13 -14.61
N ALA A 102 -3.01 -0.60 -13.57
CA ALA A 102 -3.55 -0.64 -12.20
C ALA A 102 -4.88 0.12 -12.12
N LEU A 103 -4.96 1.30 -12.72
CA LEU A 103 -6.20 2.07 -12.78
C LEU A 103 -7.32 1.33 -13.50
N ASN A 104 -7.02 0.74 -14.67
CA ASN A 104 -8.00 -0.02 -15.44
C ASN A 104 -8.54 -1.23 -14.64
N LEU A 105 -7.67 -1.89 -13.86
CA LEU A 105 -8.07 -2.98 -12.98
C LEU A 105 -9.02 -2.50 -11.86
N ILE A 106 -8.69 -1.38 -11.21
CA ILE A 106 -9.55 -0.78 -10.17
C ILE A 106 -10.90 -0.36 -10.78
N PHE A 107 -10.88 0.28 -11.96
CA PHE A 107 -12.10 0.71 -12.64
C PHE A 107 -12.99 -0.45 -13.14
N ALA A 108 -12.46 -1.65 -13.28
CA ALA A 108 -13.28 -2.84 -13.51
C ALA A 108 -14.22 -3.14 -12.31
N GLY A 109 -13.83 -2.75 -11.08
CA GLY A 109 -14.72 -2.70 -9.91
C GLY A 109 -15.22 -4.05 -9.39
N ASN A 110 -14.53 -5.15 -9.70
CA ASN A 110 -15.00 -6.51 -9.42
C ASN A 110 -14.71 -7.01 -7.99
N MET A 111 -13.81 -6.31 -7.27
CA MET A 111 -13.32 -6.71 -5.94
C MET A 111 -13.63 -5.63 -4.91
N GLU A 112 -13.64 -5.99 -3.63
CA GLU A 112 -13.74 -5.02 -2.52
C GLU A 112 -12.39 -4.36 -2.23
N SER A 113 -11.29 -5.11 -2.46
CA SER A 113 -9.95 -4.55 -2.35
C SER A 113 -8.98 -5.13 -3.40
N TYR A 114 -7.97 -4.32 -3.74
CA TYR A 114 -6.83 -4.69 -4.58
C TYR A 114 -5.56 -4.39 -3.81
N ILE A 115 -4.68 -5.38 -3.71
CA ILE A 115 -3.42 -5.30 -2.96
C ILE A 115 -2.29 -5.44 -3.98
N PHE A 116 -1.50 -4.38 -4.16
CA PHE A 116 -0.46 -4.34 -5.19
C PHE A 116 0.92 -4.61 -4.60
N SER A 117 1.55 -5.70 -5.08
CA SER A 117 2.96 -5.96 -4.81
C SER A 117 3.83 -5.07 -5.70
N ARG A 118 4.89 -4.54 -5.12
CA ARG A 118 5.80 -3.66 -5.84
C ARG A 118 6.74 -4.43 -6.76
N HIS A 119 7.00 -3.85 -7.91
CA HIS A 119 8.09 -4.23 -8.79
C HIS A 119 9.25 -3.26 -8.59
N GLU A 120 10.39 -3.76 -8.17
CA GLU A 120 11.61 -2.96 -8.14
C GLU A 120 11.98 -2.58 -9.57
N ILE A 121 12.19 -1.30 -9.84
CA ILE A 121 12.60 -0.81 -11.15
C ILE A 121 14.04 -0.29 -11.10
N LYS A 122 14.74 -0.35 -12.25
CA LYS A 122 16.05 0.30 -12.36
C LYS A 122 15.91 1.80 -12.09
N PRO A 123 16.92 2.43 -11.49
CA PRO A 123 16.89 3.87 -11.26
C PRO A 123 16.55 4.63 -12.54
N ILE A 124 15.65 5.61 -12.40
CA ILE A 124 15.28 6.57 -13.44
C ILE A 124 15.40 7.97 -12.86
N THR A 125 15.65 8.94 -13.72
CA THR A 125 15.73 10.36 -13.37
C THR A 125 14.49 11.13 -13.83
N SER A 126 13.74 10.56 -14.77
CA SER A 126 12.47 11.12 -15.26
C SER A 126 11.53 10.01 -15.74
N LEU A 127 10.27 10.37 -15.99
CA LEU A 127 9.27 9.46 -16.59
C LEU A 127 9.48 9.24 -18.08
N GLU A 128 10.38 9.97 -18.72
CA GLU A 128 10.80 9.71 -20.11
C GLU A 128 11.79 8.55 -20.21
N ASP A 129 12.41 8.19 -19.10
CA ASP A 129 13.30 7.03 -19.03
C ASP A 129 12.52 5.74 -19.20
N LYS A 130 13.16 4.74 -19.79
CA LYS A 130 12.54 3.42 -19.93
C LYS A 130 12.41 2.76 -18.57
N ILE A 131 11.18 2.56 -18.11
CA ILE A 131 10.88 1.82 -16.89
C ILE A 131 11.20 0.34 -17.10
N ILE A 132 12.20 -0.18 -16.40
CA ILE A 132 12.66 -1.57 -16.51
C ILE A 132 12.48 -2.25 -15.15
N PRO A 133 11.42 -3.06 -14.97
CA PRO A 133 11.29 -3.92 -13.80
C PRO A 133 12.39 -5.00 -13.81
N TYR A 134 13.00 -5.26 -12.65
CA TYR A 134 14.03 -6.30 -12.54
C TYR A 134 13.76 -7.31 -11.42
N LYS A 135 12.87 -6.98 -10.49
CA LYS A 135 12.51 -7.85 -9.37
C LYS A 135 11.10 -7.56 -8.91
N ILE A 136 10.39 -8.60 -8.48
CA ILE A 136 9.12 -8.47 -7.76
C ILE A 136 9.41 -8.69 -6.28
N GLU A 137 9.09 -7.72 -5.43
CA GLU A 137 9.21 -7.88 -3.98
C GLU A 137 8.02 -8.64 -3.42
N VAL A 138 8.35 -9.73 -2.75
CA VAL A 138 7.40 -10.71 -2.21
C VAL A 138 6.50 -10.14 -1.14
N ALA A 139 7.11 -9.53 -0.14
CA ALA A 139 6.45 -9.03 1.05
C ALA A 139 6.38 -7.49 1.05
N GLY A 140 6.61 -6.87 -0.10
CA GLY A 140 6.54 -5.44 -0.28
C GLY A 140 5.23 -5.07 -0.95
N PHE A 141 4.26 -4.62 -0.18
CA PHE A 141 3.03 -4.06 -0.68
C PHE A 141 3.08 -2.55 -0.48
N ASP A 142 2.86 -1.80 -1.56
CA ASP A 142 3.04 -0.35 -1.53
C ASP A 142 1.85 0.42 -2.09
N ALA A 143 0.75 -0.28 -2.46
CA ALA A 143 -0.50 0.35 -2.84
C ALA A 143 -1.70 -0.56 -2.55
N TRP A 144 -2.79 0.05 -2.09
CA TRP A 144 -4.05 -0.62 -1.75
C TRP A 144 -5.22 0.18 -2.26
N ALA A 145 -6.00 -0.41 -3.17
CA ALA A 145 -7.28 0.18 -3.55
C ALA A 145 -8.41 -0.53 -2.80
N VAL A 146 -9.32 0.24 -2.22
CA VAL A 146 -10.41 -0.28 -1.39
C VAL A 146 -11.72 0.37 -1.79
N LYS A 147 -12.77 -0.43 -1.89
CA LYS A 147 -14.13 0.05 -2.11
C LYS A 147 -14.58 0.85 -0.89
N LYS A 148 -14.99 2.12 -1.12
CA LYS A 148 -15.38 3.02 -0.04
C LYS A 148 -16.46 2.43 0.87
N ALA A 149 -17.52 1.85 0.30
CA ALA A 149 -18.62 1.28 1.07
C ALA A 149 -18.13 0.16 2.00
N TRP A 150 -17.22 -0.71 1.52
CA TRP A 150 -16.65 -1.77 2.35
C TRP A 150 -15.82 -1.19 3.52
N TRP A 151 -15.00 -0.17 3.26
CA TRP A 151 -14.18 0.46 4.31
C TRP A 151 -15.02 1.12 5.40
N ILE A 152 -16.07 1.84 5.02
CA ILE A 152 -16.99 2.48 5.99
C ILE A 152 -17.61 1.44 6.94
N GLU A 153 -17.90 0.26 6.46
CA GLU A 153 -18.51 -0.81 7.25
C GLU A 153 -17.49 -1.60 8.08
N ASN A 154 -16.28 -1.81 7.56
CA ASN A 154 -15.32 -2.78 8.10
C ASN A 154 -14.01 -2.15 8.57
N GLY A 155 -13.70 -0.90 8.24
CA GLY A 155 -12.40 -0.25 8.48
C GLY A 155 -11.98 -0.27 9.95
N ASP A 156 -12.91 -0.11 10.88
CA ASP A 156 -12.66 -0.15 12.32
C ASP A 156 -12.19 -1.53 12.83
N THR A 157 -12.40 -2.58 12.04
CA THR A 157 -11.93 -3.93 12.36
C THR A 157 -10.47 -4.18 11.99
N ILE A 158 -9.87 -3.27 11.20
CA ILE A 158 -8.48 -3.35 10.78
C ILE A 158 -7.57 -2.92 11.92
N PRO A 159 -6.59 -3.74 12.36
CA PRO A 159 -5.68 -3.35 13.41
C PRO A 159 -4.93 -2.05 13.09
N LYS A 160 -4.79 -1.16 14.07
CA LYS A 160 -3.99 0.04 13.90
C LYS A 160 -2.52 -0.34 13.71
N CYS A 161 -1.86 0.25 12.72
CA CYS A 161 -0.43 0.08 12.50
C CYS A 161 0.21 1.42 12.11
N ILE A 162 1.48 1.57 12.50
CA ILE A 162 2.24 2.79 12.29
C ILE A 162 2.85 2.75 10.89
N TYR A 163 2.50 3.73 10.07
CA TYR A 163 2.94 3.87 8.68
C TYR A 163 4.47 3.99 8.58
N SER A 164 5.03 3.42 7.51
CA SER A 164 6.47 3.44 7.21
C SER A 164 7.36 2.74 8.26
N GLU A 165 6.77 1.88 9.10
CA GLU A 165 7.49 1.02 10.04
C GLU A 165 7.41 -0.45 9.61
N VAL A 166 8.24 -1.30 10.23
CA VAL A 166 8.24 -2.73 9.91
C VAL A 166 6.85 -3.35 10.00
N ALA A 167 6.51 -4.23 9.07
CA ALA A 167 5.28 -5.01 8.99
C ALA A 167 3.96 -4.22 8.79
N TRP A 168 3.96 -2.90 8.69
CA TRP A 168 2.72 -2.14 8.50
C TRP A 168 1.97 -2.53 7.22
N ASP A 169 2.71 -2.70 6.14
CA ASP A 169 2.21 -3.14 4.82
C ASP A 169 1.63 -4.55 4.86
N ASN A 170 2.27 -5.44 5.61
CA ASN A 170 1.79 -6.80 5.83
C ASN A 170 0.53 -6.84 6.72
N ILE A 171 0.45 -6.01 7.78
CA ILE A 171 -0.75 -5.88 8.63
C ILE A 171 -1.94 -5.43 7.78
N MET A 172 -1.77 -4.38 6.97
CA MET A 172 -2.83 -3.88 6.09
C MET A 172 -3.23 -4.92 5.05
N SER A 173 -2.27 -5.51 4.37
CA SER A 173 -2.51 -6.49 3.30
C SER A 173 -3.21 -7.74 3.81
N LEU A 174 -2.73 -8.32 4.92
CA LEU A 174 -3.34 -9.50 5.54
C LEU A 174 -4.76 -9.19 6.03
N SER A 175 -4.97 -8.01 6.62
CA SER A 175 -6.29 -7.61 7.11
C SER A 175 -7.29 -7.47 5.96
N LEU A 176 -6.92 -6.80 4.88
CA LEU A 176 -7.75 -6.68 3.69
C LEU A 176 -8.02 -8.06 3.06
N PHE A 177 -6.98 -8.86 2.91
CA PHE A 177 -7.09 -10.19 2.32
C PHE A 177 -8.06 -11.11 3.09
N THR A 178 -8.01 -11.07 4.42
CA THR A 178 -8.83 -11.97 5.26
C THR A 178 -10.25 -11.48 5.51
N LYS A 179 -10.51 -10.18 5.29
CA LYS A 179 -11.79 -9.57 5.66
C LYS A 179 -12.60 -9.04 4.48
N SER A 180 -12.01 -8.96 3.28
CA SER A 180 -12.70 -8.50 2.07
C SER A 180 -12.57 -9.49 0.94
N ASN A 181 -13.40 -9.33 -0.09
CA ASN A 181 -13.16 -9.98 -1.38
C ASN A 181 -11.98 -9.28 -2.07
N ALA A 182 -10.76 -9.75 -1.76
CA ALA A 182 -9.50 -9.12 -2.13
C ALA A 182 -8.84 -9.78 -3.33
N LYS A 183 -8.10 -8.99 -4.12
CA LYS A 183 -7.25 -9.46 -5.20
C LYS A 183 -5.80 -9.03 -4.99
N PHE A 184 -4.87 -10.00 -5.00
CA PHE A 184 -3.44 -9.72 -5.12
C PHE A 184 -3.06 -9.39 -6.56
N CYS A 185 -2.36 -8.28 -6.73
CA CYS A 185 -1.97 -7.72 -8.02
C CYS A 185 -0.45 -7.77 -8.18
N ASN A 186 0.07 -8.93 -8.57
CA ASN A 186 1.51 -9.21 -8.64
C ASN A 186 1.99 -9.83 -9.96
N LYS A 187 1.07 -10.32 -10.81
CA LYS A 187 1.42 -11.04 -12.04
C LYS A 187 1.92 -10.13 -13.15
N GLU A 188 1.55 -8.85 -13.09
CA GLU A 188 1.85 -7.87 -14.13
C GLU A 188 2.44 -6.62 -13.51
N PHE A 189 3.05 -5.77 -14.33
CA PHE A 189 3.55 -4.48 -13.85
C PHE A 189 2.38 -3.52 -13.59
N TYR A 190 1.95 -3.44 -12.34
CA TYR A 190 0.93 -2.49 -11.88
C TYR A 190 1.55 -1.27 -11.20
N ILE A 191 2.57 -1.49 -10.37
CA ILE A 191 3.29 -0.45 -9.64
C ILE A 191 4.79 -0.69 -9.70
N GLY A 192 5.55 0.40 -9.83
CA GLY A 192 7.01 0.40 -9.81
C GLY A 192 7.53 1.13 -8.58
N HIS A 193 8.48 0.55 -7.87
CA HIS A 193 9.12 1.15 -6.70
C HIS A 193 10.46 1.78 -7.08
N LEU A 194 10.60 3.07 -6.72
CA LEU A 194 11.84 3.82 -6.86
C LEU A 194 12.74 3.50 -5.67
N SER A 195 13.53 2.45 -5.80
CA SER A 195 14.30 1.80 -4.73
C SER A 195 15.12 2.77 -3.87
N HIS A 196 15.14 2.53 -2.58
CA HIS A 196 15.93 3.26 -1.59
C HIS A 196 16.38 2.36 -0.44
N PRO A 197 17.37 2.79 0.39
CA PRO A 197 17.72 2.07 1.60
C PRO A 197 16.54 1.91 2.57
N ILE A 198 16.51 0.80 3.28
CA ILE A 198 15.51 0.54 4.33
C ILE A 198 15.72 1.51 5.49
N ASN A 199 14.66 2.18 5.93
CA ASN A 199 14.68 3.20 6.99
C ASN A 199 13.89 2.81 8.24
N TRP A 200 13.40 1.56 8.35
CA TRP A 200 12.68 1.09 9.51
C TRP A 200 13.53 0.14 10.38
N SER A 201 13.21 0.06 11.67
CA SER A 201 13.87 -0.84 12.62
C SER A 201 12.83 -1.58 13.46
N ARG A 202 13.14 -2.83 13.82
CA ARG A 202 12.35 -3.61 14.78
C ARG A 202 12.55 -3.20 16.23
N GLU A 203 13.58 -2.41 16.50
CA GLU A 203 14.01 -2.02 17.84
C GLU A 203 13.44 -0.67 18.30
N THR A 204 12.87 0.11 17.37
CA THR A 204 12.15 1.35 17.72
C THR A 204 10.83 1.04 18.43
N PRO A 205 10.33 1.91 19.32
CA PRO A 205 9.00 1.75 19.92
C PRO A 205 7.90 1.54 18.89
N GLU A 206 7.98 2.24 17.75
CA GLU A 206 7.06 2.16 16.63
C GLU A 206 7.15 0.80 15.93
N GLY A 207 8.36 0.32 15.66
CA GLY A 207 8.59 -0.99 15.08
C GLY A 207 8.16 -2.13 16.00
N MET A 208 8.45 -2.02 17.31
CA MET A 208 7.98 -2.98 18.31
C MET A 208 6.45 -3.03 18.39
N TYR A 209 5.78 -1.88 18.31
CA TYR A 209 4.32 -1.81 18.29
C TYR A 209 3.75 -2.60 17.08
N ASN A 210 4.25 -2.33 15.88
CA ASN A 210 3.82 -3.03 14.68
C ASN A 210 4.11 -4.54 14.75
N MET A 211 5.29 -4.92 15.23
CA MET A 211 5.63 -6.35 15.41
C MET A 211 4.73 -7.04 16.42
N LYS A 212 4.36 -6.37 17.53
CA LYS A 212 3.38 -6.89 18.48
C LYS A 212 2.02 -7.09 17.84
N THR A 213 1.56 -6.09 17.08
CA THR A 213 0.30 -6.15 16.34
C THR A 213 0.33 -7.30 15.34
N TRP A 214 1.39 -7.41 14.52
CA TRP A 214 1.59 -8.49 13.56
C TRP A 214 1.54 -9.86 14.22
N ASN A 215 2.29 -10.06 15.29
CA ASN A 215 2.35 -11.34 16.02
C ASN A 215 1.02 -11.72 16.71
N SER A 216 0.14 -10.74 16.96
CA SER A 216 -1.21 -11.00 17.51
C SER A 216 -2.20 -11.50 16.46
N MET A 217 -1.91 -11.34 15.17
CA MET A 217 -2.78 -11.80 14.09
C MET A 217 -2.62 -13.33 13.93
N ALA A 218 -3.70 -14.08 14.09
CA ALA A 218 -3.66 -15.55 14.14
C ALA A 218 -3.01 -16.24 12.91
N ILE A 219 -3.08 -15.59 11.75
CA ILE A 219 -2.55 -16.14 10.49
C ILE A 219 -1.14 -15.61 10.15
N ALA A 220 -0.63 -14.60 10.88
CA ALA A 220 0.64 -13.97 10.59
C ALA A 220 1.84 -14.95 10.47
N PRO A 221 2.00 -15.97 11.34
CA PRO A 221 3.12 -16.90 11.21
C PRO A 221 3.15 -17.71 9.93
N LYS A 222 2.00 -17.85 9.29
CA LYS A 222 1.84 -18.61 8.03
C LYS A 222 1.88 -17.70 6.80
N TRP A 223 1.64 -16.40 6.97
CA TRP A 223 1.56 -15.41 5.91
C TRP A 223 2.83 -15.35 5.06
N ASP A 224 4.00 -15.19 5.69
CA ASP A 224 5.29 -15.16 4.99
C ASP A 224 5.55 -16.44 4.22
N TYR A 225 5.20 -17.60 4.81
CA TYR A 225 5.31 -18.89 4.15
C TYR A 225 4.45 -18.95 2.88
N TYR A 226 3.19 -18.55 2.99
CA TYR A 226 2.27 -18.59 1.86
C TYR A 226 2.62 -17.57 0.81
N MET A 227 2.97 -16.37 1.21
CA MET A 227 3.40 -15.33 0.27
C MET A 227 4.60 -15.81 -0.55
N GLN A 228 5.58 -16.44 0.09
CA GLN A 228 6.72 -17.01 -0.63
C GLN A 228 6.34 -18.21 -1.50
N ALA A 229 5.55 -19.14 -1.01
CA ALA A 229 5.16 -20.33 -1.75
C ALA A 229 4.25 -20.02 -2.94
N PHE A 230 3.24 -19.17 -2.75
CA PHE A 230 2.20 -18.91 -3.75
C PHE A 230 2.55 -17.77 -4.71
N LEU A 231 3.04 -16.64 -4.21
CA LEU A 231 3.35 -15.51 -5.08
C LEU A 231 4.65 -15.70 -5.87
N PHE A 232 5.61 -16.42 -5.30
CA PHE A 232 6.95 -16.55 -5.90
C PHE A 232 7.31 -17.92 -6.38
N ARG A 233 6.39 -18.88 -6.25
CA ARG A 233 6.66 -20.26 -6.68
C ARG A 233 7.95 -20.81 -6.05
N ARG A 234 8.29 -20.34 -4.86
CA ARG A 234 9.45 -20.82 -4.11
C ARG A 234 9.00 -21.57 -2.88
N SER A 235 9.53 -22.76 -2.68
CA SER A 235 9.42 -23.40 -1.36
C SER A 235 10.18 -22.55 -0.33
N PRO A 236 9.86 -22.67 0.97
CA PRO A 236 10.63 -22.04 2.04
C PRO A 236 12.12 -22.41 2.04
N ARG A 237 12.49 -23.47 1.32
CA ARG A 237 13.88 -23.92 1.11
C ARG A 237 14.51 -23.34 -0.16
N GLY A 238 13.90 -22.35 -0.81
CA GLY A 238 14.42 -21.72 -2.02
C GLY A 238 14.22 -22.48 -3.32
N GLN A 239 13.52 -23.61 -3.30
CA GLN A 239 13.20 -24.37 -4.52
C GLN A 239 12.02 -23.71 -5.24
N TYR A 240 12.08 -23.65 -6.58
CA TYR A 240 10.94 -23.22 -7.39
C TYR A 240 9.83 -24.26 -7.33
N LEU A 241 8.64 -23.83 -6.95
CA LEU A 241 7.44 -24.63 -7.04
C LEU A 241 6.80 -24.46 -8.41
N ASN A 242 6.09 -25.49 -8.89
CA ASN A 242 5.29 -25.38 -10.11
C ASN A 242 4.23 -24.29 -9.95
N PRO A 243 3.88 -23.56 -11.02
CA PRO A 243 2.87 -22.53 -10.97
C PRO A 243 1.55 -23.09 -10.44
N ILE A 244 1.02 -22.45 -9.41
CA ILE A 244 -0.38 -22.65 -9.05
C ILE A 244 -1.15 -21.72 -9.98
N ASP A 245 -1.79 -22.33 -10.98
CA ASP A 245 -2.47 -21.58 -12.05
C ASP A 245 -3.80 -20.96 -11.59
N ASN A 246 -4.16 -21.06 -10.29
CA ASN A 246 -5.47 -20.70 -9.82
C ASN A 246 -5.42 -19.87 -8.52
N GLU A 247 -5.82 -18.59 -8.60
CA GLU A 247 -6.01 -17.69 -7.47
C GLU A 247 -7.00 -18.30 -6.44
N GLU A 248 -8.00 -19.04 -6.92
CA GLU A 248 -9.00 -19.75 -6.09
C GLU A 248 -8.37 -20.82 -5.18
N THR A 249 -7.28 -21.46 -5.61
CA THR A 249 -6.55 -22.45 -4.81
C THR A 249 -5.76 -21.79 -3.67
N MET A 250 -5.29 -20.56 -3.86
CA MET A 250 -4.61 -19.77 -2.84
C MET A 250 -5.55 -19.42 -1.68
N GLU A 251 -6.74 -18.91 -1.99
CA GLU A 251 -7.77 -18.57 -0.99
C GLU A 251 -8.14 -19.78 -0.13
N LYS A 252 -8.41 -20.92 -0.75
CA LYS A 252 -8.76 -22.17 -0.04
C LYS A 252 -7.64 -22.68 0.84
N SER A 253 -6.37 -22.55 0.40
CA SER A 253 -5.21 -23.04 1.15
C SER A 253 -4.89 -22.18 2.38
N ILE A 254 -5.12 -20.87 2.33
CA ILE A 254 -4.92 -19.97 3.46
C ILE A 254 -6.03 -20.10 4.50
N LEU A 255 -7.27 -20.34 4.06
CA LEU A 255 -8.44 -20.46 4.94
C LEU A 255 -8.59 -21.85 5.57
N THR A 256 -8.00 -22.91 5.01
CA THR A 256 -8.09 -24.30 5.51
C THR A 256 -7.01 -24.69 6.52
N ILE A 257 -6.17 -23.73 6.94
CA ILE A 257 -5.11 -23.94 7.91
C ILE A 257 -5.34 -23.08 9.16
#